data_9b03dd6ba48c4bb4d4838ad4e576079a
#
_entry.id   9b03dd6ba48c4bb4d4838ad4e576079a
#
_cell.length_a   1.000
_cell.length_b   1.000
_cell.length_c   1.000
_cell.angle_alpha   90.00
_cell.angle_beta   90.00
_cell.angle_gamma   90.00
#
_symmetry.space_group_name_H-M   'P 1'
#
loop_
_entity.id
_entity.type
_entity.pdbx_description
1 polymer ?
#
loop_
_entity_poly.entity_id
_entity_poly.type
_entity_poly.pdbx_seq_one_letter_code
_entity_poly.pdbx_strand_id
1 'polypeptide(L)'
;LNIDGRVAYTGGFNVADEYINRKMRFGVWKDAGVRITGPSVLNMTSMFLQIWYAVTGDGSDFRSFIRENEELPAKEGFVQAFSDMPLDDEAVGENVYADLISHAQKYIYIYTPYLVLDSYLTQALCQAGRSGIDVRIVTPGIPDKKIVYLLTRSNYGELLEAGARIFEYTPGFIHSKCM
;
A
#
# COMPACT_ATOMS: atom_id res chain seq x y z
N LEU A 1 -11.65 -4.58 4.72
CA LEU A 1 -12.70 -5.40 5.34
C LEU A 1 -12.49 -5.41 6.86
N ASN A 2 -13.54 -5.07 7.62
CA ASN A 2 -13.55 -5.17 9.08
C ASN A 2 -14.70 -6.09 9.49
N ILE A 3 -14.44 -6.98 10.42
CA ILE A 3 -15.40 -7.96 10.90
C ILE A 3 -15.56 -7.78 12.41
N ASP A 4 -16.74 -7.31 12.84
CA ASP A 4 -17.16 -7.15 14.23
C ASP A 4 -16.21 -6.32 15.10
N GLY A 5 -15.36 -5.46 14.51
CA GLY A 5 -14.33 -4.73 15.27
C GLY A 5 -13.25 -5.63 15.89
N ARG A 6 -13.17 -6.91 15.50
CA ARG A 6 -12.22 -7.89 16.04
C ARG A 6 -11.08 -8.23 15.10
N VAL A 7 -11.38 -8.26 13.81
CA VAL A 7 -10.43 -8.61 12.77
C VAL A 7 -10.58 -7.65 11.60
N ALA A 8 -9.48 -7.12 11.13
CA ALA A 8 -9.44 -6.32 9.91
C ALA A 8 -8.49 -6.94 8.87
N TYR A 9 -8.81 -6.73 7.61
CA TYR A 9 -8.00 -7.12 6.47
C TYR A 9 -7.80 -5.90 5.57
N THR A 10 -6.56 -5.67 5.15
CA THR A 10 -6.22 -4.66 4.15
C THR A 10 -5.19 -5.21 3.18
N GLY A 11 -5.17 -4.69 1.96
CA GLY A 11 -4.25 -5.12 0.91
C GLY A 11 -4.77 -4.78 -0.47
N GLY A 12 -4.10 -5.29 -1.49
CA GLY A 12 -4.44 -5.06 -2.89
C GLY A 12 -5.63 -5.86 -3.41
N PHE A 13 -6.16 -6.80 -2.64
CA PHE A 13 -7.22 -7.73 -3.09
C PHE A 13 -8.54 -7.03 -3.38
N ASN A 14 -9.13 -7.32 -4.54
CA ASN A 14 -10.51 -7.03 -4.86
C ASN A 14 -11.30 -8.33 -5.02
N VAL A 15 -12.62 -8.22 -5.05
CA VAL A 15 -13.50 -9.39 -5.22
C VAL A 15 -13.72 -9.64 -6.72
N ALA A 16 -12.75 -10.34 -7.34
CA ALA A 16 -12.84 -10.76 -8.74
C ALA A 16 -12.02 -12.02 -9.00
N ASP A 17 -12.35 -12.75 -10.07
CA ASP A 17 -11.73 -14.04 -10.42
C ASP A 17 -10.23 -13.93 -10.76
N GLU A 18 -9.78 -12.79 -11.23
CA GLU A 18 -8.37 -12.51 -11.52
C GLU A 18 -7.51 -12.58 -10.25
N TYR A 19 -8.00 -12.08 -9.11
CA TYR A 19 -7.24 -12.03 -7.85
C TYR A 19 -6.99 -13.40 -7.23
N ILE A 20 -7.77 -14.39 -7.60
CA ILE A 20 -7.61 -15.79 -7.15
C ILE A 20 -7.09 -16.69 -8.27
N ASN A 21 -6.61 -16.12 -9.37
CA ASN A 21 -6.07 -16.81 -10.53
C ASN A 21 -7.05 -17.80 -11.22
N ARG A 22 -8.36 -17.58 -11.08
CA ARG A 22 -9.38 -18.30 -11.86
C ARG A 22 -9.44 -17.83 -13.30
N LYS A 23 -9.18 -16.54 -13.53
CA LYS A 23 -9.02 -15.93 -14.86
C LYS A 23 -7.62 -15.38 -14.97
N MET A 24 -6.84 -15.91 -15.89
CA MET A 24 -5.44 -15.48 -16.11
C MET A 24 -5.34 -14.46 -17.24
N ARG A 25 -6.18 -13.42 -17.21
CA ARG A 25 -6.22 -12.37 -18.25
C ARG A 25 -4.89 -11.64 -18.41
N PHE A 26 -4.16 -11.49 -17.31
CA PHE A 26 -2.88 -10.77 -17.23
C PHE A 26 -1.76 -11.69 -16.72
N GLY A 27 -1.82 -12.99 -17.04
CA GLY A 27 -0.92 -13.99 -16.49
C GLY A 27 -1.23 -14.29 -15.02
N VAL A 28 -0.22 -14.72 -14.27
CA VAL A 28 -0.36 -15.00 -12.84
C VAL A 28 -0.51 -13.70 -12.05
N TRP A 29 -1.63 -13.57 -11.38
CA TRP A 29 -1.90 -12.44 -10.50
C TRP A 29 -1.22 -12.63 -9.15
N LYS A 30 -0.38 -11.66 -8.76
CA LYS A 30 0.33 -11.66 -7.49
C LYS A 30 -0.12 -10.46 -6.65
N ASP A 31 -0.65 -10.73 -5.47
CA ASP A 31 -1.05 -9.69 -4.52
C ASP A 31 -0.57 -9.99 -3.10
N ALA A 32 -0.69 -9.01 -2.23
CA ALA A 32 -0.40 -9.12 -0.82
C ALA A 32 -1.47 -8.41 0.02
N GLY A 33 -1.67 -8.91 1.22
CA GLY A 33 -2.54 -8.31 2.20
C GLY A 33 -2.17 -8.74 3.60
N VAL A 34 -2.66 -8.01 4.57
CA VAL A 34 -2.43 -8.28 5.99
C VAL A 34 -3.75 -8.54 6.71
N ARG A 35 -3.72 -9.45 7.65
CA ARG A 35 -4.76 -9.68 8.64
C ARG A 35 -4.32 -9.04 9.96
N ILE A 36 -5.14 -8.15 10.48
CA ILE A 36 -4.87 -7.38 11.70
C ILE A 36 -5.84 -7.86 12.79
N THR A 37 -5.31 -8.07 13.99
CA THR A 37 -6.08 -8.34 15.21
C THR A 37 -5.51 -7.48 16.35
N GLY A 38 -6.30 -7.20 17.36
CA GLY A 38 -5.87 -6.39 18.49
C GLY A 38 -6.25 -4.91 18.35
N PRO A 39 -5.65 -4.02 19.16
CA PRO A 39 -6.07 -2.63 19.29
C PRO A 39 -6.09 -1.84 17.98
N SER A 40 -5.21 -2.14 17.03
CA SER A 40 -5.16 -1.44 15.73
C SER A 40 -6.40 -1.66 14.85
N VAL A 41 -7.24 -2.68 15.17
CA VAL A 41 -8.54 -2.87 14.48
C VAL A 41 -9.48 -1.71 14.74
N LEU A 42 -9.36 -1.06 15.90
CA LEU A 42 -10.15 0.14 16.23
C LEU A 42 -9.89 1.27 15.22
N ASN A 43 -8.64 1.49 14.83
CA ASN A 43 -8.30 2.51 13.82
C ASN A 43 -8.98 2.20 12.48
N MET A 44 -8.94 0.94 12.05
CA MET A 44 -9.62 0.49 10.82
C MET A 44 -11.14 0.65 10.90
N THR A 45 -11.72 0.42 12.08
CA THR A 45 -13.14 0.66 12.34
C THR A 45 -13.47 2.14 12.24
N SER A 46 -12.67 2.99 12.88
CA SER A 46 -12.85 4.44 12.86
C SER A 46 -12.76 5.03 11.46
N MET A 47 -11.78 4.58 10.66
CA MET A 47 -11.64 4.99 9.26
C MET A 47 -12.88 4.64 8.43
N PHE A 48 -13.42 3.44 8.58
CA PHE A 48 -14.65 3.05 7.90
C PHE A 48 -15.84 3.93 8.32
N LEU A 49 -16.01 4.17 9.62
CA LEU A 49 -17.12 4.95 10.16
C LEU A 49 -17.03 6.43 9.75
N GLN A 50 -15.84 7.00 9.65
CA GLN A 50 -15.64 8.35 9.11
C GLN A 50 -16.12 8.46 7.67
N ILE A 51 -15.73 7.50 6.80
CA ILE A 51 -16.20 7.46 5.41
C ILE A 51 -17.71 7.23 5.36
N TRP A 52 -18.24 6.33 6.18
CA TRP A 52 -19.68 6.10 6.27
C TRP A 52 -20.43 7.38 6.60
N TYR A 53 -20.01 8.10 7.64
CA TYR A 53 -20.60 9.37 8.01
C TYR A 53 -20.50 10.41 6.89
N ALA A 54 -19.34 10.54 6.25
CA ALA A 54 -19.16 11.50 5.16
C ALA A 54 -20.08 11.24 3.96
N VAL A 55 -20.40 9.96 3.69
CA VAL A 55 -21.25 9.57 2.55
C VAL A 55 -22.74 9.60 2.89
N THR A 56 -23.11 9.17 4.10
CA THR A 56 -24.52 8.96 4.47
C THR A 56 -25.10 10.08 5.33
N GLY A 57 -24.27 10.88 6.01
CA GLY A 57 -24.68 11.82 7.05
C GLY A 57 -25.17 11.15 8.33
N ASP A 58 -25.10 9.80 8.41
CA ASP A 58 -25.56 9.04 9.58
C ASP A 58 -24.48 9.06 10.67
N GLY A 59 -24.73 9.87 11.71
CA GLY A 59 -23.91 9.99 12.92
C GLY A 59 -24.34 9.04 14.04
N SER A 60 -24.83 7.85 13.71
CA SER A 60 -25.20 6.81 14.69
C SER A 60 -24.14 6.64 15.76
N ASP A 61 -24.52 6.15 16.93
CA ASP A 61 -23.58 5.93 18.05
C ASP A 61 -22.48 4.92 17.64
N PHE A 62 -21.36 5.47 17.16
CA PHE A 62 -20.20 4.70 16.74
C PHE A 62 -19.57 3.88 17.88
N ARG A 63 -19.89 4.19 19.14
CA ARG A 63 -19.40 3.44 20.30
C ARG A 63 -19.85 1.99 20.27
N SER A 64 -21.02 1.71 19.69
CA SER A 64 -21.53 0.33 19.53
C SER A 64 -20.63 -0.56 18.66
N PHE A 65 -19.77 0.03 17.81
CA PHE A 65 -18.81 -0.67 16.96
C PHE A 65 -17.41 -0.74 17.57
N ILE A 66 -17.18 -0.02 18.67
CA ILE A 66 -15.93 -0.08 19.41
C ILE A 66 -16.03 -1.20 20.42
N ARG A 67 -15.19 -2.21 20.26
CA ARG A 67 -15.08 -3.25 21.26
C ARG A 67 -14.00 -2.91 22.26
N GLU A 68 -14.31 -3.08 23.54
CA GLU A 68 -13.29 -3.08 24.59
C GLU A 68 -12.32 -4.24 24.32
N ASN A 69 -11.04 -3.97 24.51
CA ASN A 69 -9.97 -4.92 24.21
C ASN A 69 -10.20 -6.24 24.96
N GLU A 70 -10.48 -7.30 24.22
CA GLU A 70 -10.22 -8.64 24.72
C GLU A 70 -8.71 -8.74 24.99
N GLU A 71 -8.29 -9.25 26.12
CA GLU A 71 -6.88 -9.49 26.43
C GLU A 71 -6.29 -10.45 25.40
N LEU A 72 -5.74 -9.88 24.34
CA LEU A 72 -4.95 -10.65 23.37
C LEU A 72 -3.53 -10.77 23.94
N PRO A 73 -2.90 -11.95 23.79
CA PRO A 73 -1.53 -12.10 24.21
C PRO A 73 -0.67 -11.01 23.56
N ALA A 74 0.07 -10.29 24.37
CA ALA A 74 1.01 -9.27 23.91
C ALA A 74 1.97 -9.89 22.89
N LYS A 75 1.92 -9.39 21.65
CA LYS A 75 2.89 -9.71 20.61
C LYS A 75 3.82 -8.54 20.45
N GLU A 76 5.08 -8.83 20.24
CA GLU A 76 6.06 -7.79 19.92
C GLU A 76 5.71 -7.13 18.57
N GLY A 77 5.81 -5.80 18.54
CA GLY A 77 5.62 -5.00 17.33
C GLY A 77 4.45 -4.01 17.43
N PHE A 78 4.46 -3.07 16.51
CA PHE A 78 3.44 -2.03 16.38
C PHE A 78 2.78 -2.10 15.02
N VAL A 79 1.48 -1.82 14.98
CA VAL A 79 0.73 -1.64 13.74
C VAL A 79 0.02 -0.30 13.84
N GLN A 80 0.35 0.60 12.94
CA GLN A 80 -0.29 1.90 12.81
C GLN A 80 -1.09 1.93 11.50
N ALA A 81 -2.41 1.83 11.61
CA ALA A 81 -3.29 2.04 10.47
C ALA A 81 -3.57 3.53 10.31
N PHE A 82 -3.48 4.02 9.08
CA PHE A 82 -3.84 5.39 8.71
C PHE A 82 -4.61 5.39 7.38
N SER A 83 -5.32 6.47 7.12
CA SER A 83 -5.94 6.73 5.81
C SER A 83 -5.47 8.06 5.27
N ASP A 84 -5.48 8.16 3.96
CA ASP A 84 -5.30 9.39 3.23
C ASP A 84 -6.66 9.82 2.68
N MET A 85 -7.09 11.02 2.96
CA MET A 85 -8.42 11.50 2.61
C MET A 85 -8.31 12.87 1.92
N PRO A 86 -9.06 13.12 0.83
CA PRO A 86 -8.99 14.40 0.12
C PRO A 86 -9.69 15.56 0.85
N LEU A 87 -10.09 15.38 2.13
CA LEU A 87 -10.90 16.33 2.88
C LEU A 87 -10.10 17.15 3.90
N ASP A 88 -8.83 16.84 4.13
CA ASP A 88 -8.02 17.46 5.19
C ASP A 88 -6.77 18.20 4.69
N ASP A 89 -6.59 18.29 3.36
CA ASP A 89 -5.44 18.92 2.71
C ASP A 89 -4.05 18.38 3.15
N GLU A 90 -4.03 17.20 3.80
CA GLU A 90 -2.80 16.54 4.22
C GLU A 90 -2.47 15.33 3.33
N ALA A 91 -1.28 15.33 2.73
CA ALA A 91 -0.77 14.20 1.95
C ALA A 91 -0.11 13.15 2.86
N VAL A 92 -0.90 12.52 3.74
CA VAL A 92 -0.40 11.57 4.77
C VAL A 92 0.37 10.43 4.14
N GLY A 93 -0.17 9.83 3.07
CA GLY A 93 0.47 8.72 2.36
C GLY A 93 1.83 9.10 1.78
N GLU A 94 1.91 10.23 1.10
CA GLU A 94 3.16 10.75 0.52
C GLU A 94 4.20 11.01 1.61
N ASN A 95 3.80 11.68 2.69
CA ASN A 95 4.68 11.99 3.82
C ASN A 95 5.22 10.71 4.49
N VAL A 96 4.39 9.69 4.68
CA VAL A 96 4.82 8.40 5.24
C VAL A 96 5.84 7.71 4.32
N TYR A 97 5.59 7.68 3.00
CA TYR A 97 6.56 7.11 2.06
C TYR A 97 7.88 7.87 2.06
N ALA A 98 7.84 9.19 2.04
CA ALA A 98 9.03 10.03 2.08
C ALA A 98 9.84 9.82 3.38
N ASP A 99 9.14 9.72 4.51
CA ASP A 99 9.77 9.46 5.82
C ASP A 99 10.45 8.09 5.84
N LEU A 100 9.77 7.03 5.40
CA LEU A 100 10.35 5.69 5.30
C LEU A 100 11.58 5.65 4.39
N ILE A 101 11.54 6.32 3.23
CA ILE A 101 12.65 6.40 2.29
C ILE A 101 13.85 7.13 2.94
N SER A 102 13.60 8.26 3.59
CA SER A 102 14.65 9.11 4.19
C SER A 102 15.34 8.44 5.38
N HIS A 103 14.64 7.59 6.11
CA HIS A 103 15.19 6.86 7.26
C HIS A 103 15.77 5.48 6.93
N ALA A 104 15.66 5.04 5.69
CA ALA A 104 16.22 3.77 5.26
C ALA A 104 17.75 3.76 5.41
N GLN A 105 18.31 2.70 5.99
CA GLN A 105 19.75 2.58 6.22
C GLN A 105 20.41 1.48 5.38
N LYS A 106 19.65 0.46 4.95
CA LYS A 106 20.21 -0.70 4.26
C LYS A 106 19.54 -0.98 2.93
N TYR A 107 18.21 -1.04 2.90
CA TYR A 107 17.46 -1.37 1.69
C TYR A 107 16.07 -0.74 1.70
N ILE A 108 15.53 -0.58 0.48
CA ILE A 108 14.14 -0.19 0.21
C ILE A 108 13.64 -1.15 -0.87
N TYR A 109 12.64 -1.98 -0.55
CA TYR A 109 12.05 -2.92 -1.49
C TYR A 109 10.58 -2.59 -1.71
N ILE A 110 10.23 -2.23 -2.94
CA ILE A 110 8.90 -1.75 -3.31
C ILE A 110 8.26 -2.72 -4.28
N TYR A 111 7.01 -3.08 -4.01
CA TYR A 111 6.11 -3.72 -4.96
C TYR A 111 4.98 -2.75 -5.30
N THR A 112 4.81 -2.44 -6.58
CA THR A 112 3.74 -1.56 -7.03
C THR A 112 3.22 -1.96 -8.40
N PRO A 113 1.89 -1.97 -8.61
CA PRO A 113 1.34 -2.19 -9.95
C PRO A 113 1.58 -1.01 -10.88
N TYR A 114 1.76 0.18 -10.31
CA TYR A 114 1.88 1.43 -11.05
C TYR A 114 2.96 2.31 -10.40
N LEU A 115 4.11 2.40 -11.04
CA LEU A 115 5.18 3.29 -10.60
C LEU A 115 4.92 4.68 -11.15
N VAL A 116 3.97 5.36 -10.57
CA VAL A 116 3.61 6.75 -10.88
C VAL A 116 4.05 7.60 -9.70
N LEU A 117 5.20 8.20 -9.85
CA LEU A 117 5.84 9.01 -8.80
C LEU A 117 5.74 10.49 -9.18
N ASP A 118 5.60 11.32 -8.19
CA ASP A 118 5.86 12.75 -8.31
C ASP A 118 7.37 13.05 -8.26
N SER A 119 7.74 14.29 -8.39
CA SER A 119 9.14 14.71 -8.36
C SER A 119 9.79 14.53 -6.98
N TYR A 120 9.01 14.68 -5.92
CA TYR A 120 9.51 14.60 -4.55
C TYR A 120 9.92 13.16 -4.18
N LEU A 121 9.02 12.20 -4.37
CA LEU A 121 9.33 10.78 -4.12
C LEU A 121 10.37 10.22 -5.10
N THR A 122 10.38 10.68 -6.36
CA THR A 122 11.42 10.31 -7.33
C THR A 122 12.79 10.75 -6.84
N GLN A 123 12.94 12.01 -6.41
CA GLN A 123 14.20 12.51 -5.88
C GLN A 123 14.63 11.80 -4.60
N ALA A 124 13.69 11.51 -3.69
CA ALA A 124 14.00 10.76 -2.46
C ALA A 124 14.56 9.37 -2.75
N LEU A 125 13.95 8.61 -3.68
CA LEU A 125 14.44 7.30 -4.11
C LEU A 125 15.80 7.39 -4.81
N CYS A 126 15.98 8.39 -5.68
CA CYS A 126 17.27 8.63 -6.34
C CYS A 126 18.37 8.96 -5.33
N GLN A 127 18.06 9.79 -4.33
CA GLN A 127 19.02 10.12 -3.27
C GLN A 127 19.38 8.88 -2.46
N ALA A 128 18.41 8.04 -2.11
CA ALA A 128 18.66 6.79 -1.41
C ALA A 128 19.60 5.88 -2.21
N GLY A 129 19.33 5.70 -3.51
CA GLY A 129 20.19 4.89 -4.40
C GLY A 129 21.62 5.43 -4.50
N ARG A 130 21.77 6.75 -4.71
CA ARG A 130 23.09 7.42 -4.77
C ARG A 130 23.85 7.35 -3.42
N SER A 131 23.13 7.24 -2.30
CA SER A 131 23.71 7.06 -0.97
C SER A 131 24.12 5.61 -0.65
N GLY A 132 23.92 4.68 -1.59
CA GLY A 132 24.31 3.28 -1.44
C GLY A 132 23.24 2.39 -0.80
N ILE A 133 22.02 2.89 -0.61
CA ILE A 133 20.89 2.07 -0.17
C ILE A 133 20.49 1.12 -1.31
N ASP A 134 20.25 -0.15 -0.97
CA ASP A 134 19.79 -1.15 -1.95
C ASP A 134 18.31 -0.92 -2.28
N VAL A 135 18.05 -0.12 -3.31
CA VAL A 135 16.69 0.19 -3.78
C VAL A 135 16.27 -0.84 -4.83
N ARG A 136 15.20 -1.59 -4.55
CA ARG A 136 14.62 -2.55 -5.51
C ARG A 136 13.13 -2.28 -5.71
N ILE A 137 12.72 -2.20 -6.96
CA ILE A 137 11.32 -1.95 -7.32
C ILE A 137 10.85 -3.08 -8.23
N VAL A 138 9.70 -3.65 -7.90
CA VAL A 138 9.07 -4.69 -8.72
C VAL A 138 7.75 -4.16 -9.26
N THR A 139 7.62 -4.21 -10.59
CA THR A 139 6.44 -3.77 -11.34
C THR A 139 5.86 -4.94 -12.16
N PRO A 140 4.65 -4.83 -12.74
CA PRO A 140 4.11 -5.88 -13.59
C PRO A 140 4.91 -6.10 -14.86
N GLY A 141 5.08 -7.37 -15.25
CA GLY A 141 5.61 -7.73 -16.56
C GLY A 141 4.53 -7.76 -17.65
N ILE A 142 3.26 -8.05 -17.27
CA ILE A 142 2.10 -8.01 -18.15
C ILE A 142 1.15 -6.93 -17.64
N PRO A 143 1.01 -5.79 -18.33
CA PRO A 143 0.19 -4.67 -17.84
C PRO A 143 -1.31 -4.92 -18.03
N ASP A 144 -2.11 -4.43 -17.08
CA ASP A 144 -3.57 -4.33 -17.22
C ASP A 144 -3.99 -3.08 -18.02
N LYS A 145 -3.22 -1.98 -17.90
CA LYS A 145 -3.44 -0.68 -18.54
C LYS A 145 -2.19 -0.20 -19.27
N LYS A 146 -2.21 -0.26 -20.60
CA LYS A 146 -1.06 0.07 -21.44
C LYS A 146 -0.52 1.49 -21.23
N ILE A 147 -1.40 2.50 -21.07
CA ILE A 147 -0.98 3.90 -20.89
C ILE A 147 -0.26 4.06 -19.55
N VAL A 148 -0.81 3.49 -18.47
CA VAL A 148 -0.20 3.55 -17.13
C VAL A 148 1.13 2.79 -17.10
N TYR A 149 1.24 1.71 -17.88
CA TYR A 149 2.51 0.99 -18.01
C TYR A 149 3.58 1.80 -18.72
N LEU A 150 3.23 2.55 -19.76
CA LEU A 150 4.17 3.48 -20.41
C LEU A 150 4.64 4.56 -19.44
N LEU A 151 3.72 5.12 -18.63
CA LEU A 151 4.05 6.08 -17.58
C LEU A 151 4.94 5.46 -16.49
N THR A 152 4.65 4.24 -16.06
CA THR A 152 5.51 3.48 -15.14
C THR A 152 6.94 3.38 -15.70
N ARG A 153 7.09 2.98 -16.96
CA ARG A 153 8.41 2.81 -17.58
C ARG A 153 9.16 4.12 -17.84
N SER A 154 8.45 5.24 -17.99
CA SER A 154 9.11 6.55 -18.16
C SER A 154 9.89 6.96 -16.89
N ASN A 155 9.51 6.47 -15.73
CA ASN A 155 10.22 6.73 -14.47
C ASN A 155 11.45 5.82 -14.25
N TYR A 156 11.66 4.79 -15.10
CA TYR A 156 12.78 3.86 -14.89
C TYR A 156 14.15 4.50 -15.09
N GLY A 157 14.29 5.35 -16.10
CA GLY A 157 15.58 5.90 -16.49
C GLY A 157 16.30 6.58 -15.34
N GLU A 158 15.66 7.56 -14.73
CA GLU A 158 16.23 8.34 -13.63
C GLU A 158 16.57 7.49 -12.41
N LEU A 159 15.69 6.55 -12.05
CA LEU A 159 15.90 5.65 -10.92
C LEU A 159 17.06 4.68 -11.15
N LEU A 160 17.18 4.11 -12.37
CA LEU A 160 18.28 3.22 -12.75
C LEU A 160 19.62 3.96 -12.74
N GLU A 161 19.67 5.18 -13.27
CA GLU A 161 20.87 6.05 -13.25
C GLU A 161 21.30 6.39 -11.82
N ALA A 162 20.34 6.47 -10.89
CA ALA A 162 20.61 6.68 -9.47
C ALA A 162 21.03 5.40 -8.71
N GLY A 163 21.09 4.23 -9.39
CA GLY A 163 21.53 2.96 -8.80
C GLY A 163 20.40 2.07 -8.29
N ALA A 164 19.14 2.44 -8.46
CA ALA A 164 18.04 1.54 -8.16
C ALA A 164 18.01 0.35 -9.13
N ARG A 165 17.46 -0.78 -8.66
CA ARG A 165 17.25 -1.98 -9.47
C ARG A 165 15.75 -2.18 -9.70
N ILE A 166 15.34 -2.27 -10.95
CA ILE A 166 13.93 -2.44 -11.32
C ILE A 166 13.73 -3.82 -11.94
N PHE A 167 12.71 -4.52 -11.49
CA PHE A 167 12.35 -5.86 -11.93
C PHE A 167 10.91 -5.86 -12.45
N GLU A 168 10.70 -6.48 -13.60
CA GLU A 168 9.37 -6.73 -14.12
C GLU A 168 8.96 -8.17 -13.79
N TYR A 169 7.82 -8.32 -13.12
CA TYR A 169 7.26 -9.63 -12.75
C TYR A 169 6.74 -10.35 -14.00
N THR A 170 7.61 -11.13 -14.63
CA THR A 170 7.35 -11.78 -15.91
C THR A 170 6.22 -12.81 -15.93
N PRO A 171 5.89 -13.54 -14.83
CA PRO A 171 4.75 -14.45 -14.85
C PRO A 171 3.38 -13.78 -15.05
N GLY A 172 3.28 -12.44 -14.82
CA GLY A 172 2.00 -11.78 -14.97
C GLY A 172 1.93 -10.38 -14.37
N PHE A 173 0.83 -10.14 -13.65
CA PHE A 173 0.53 -8.86 -13.05
C PHE A 173 0.74 -8.88 -11.54
N ILE A 174 1.64 -8.04 -11.06
CA ILE A 174 1.81 -7.81 -9.62
C ILE A 174 0.94 -6.63 -9.20
N HIS A 175 0.04 -6.86 -8.26
CA HIS A 175 -0.90 -5.85 -7.76
C HIS A 175 -0.65 -5.50 -6.29
N SER A 176 0.37 -6.08 -5.68
CA SER A 176 0.83 -5.71 -4.32
C SER A 176 1.25 -4.25 -4.27
N LYS A 177 0.90 -3.55 -3.19
CA LYS A 177 1.36 -2.22 -2.82
C LYS A 177 2.00 -2.35 -1.46
N CYS A 178 3.31 -2.49 -1.43
CA CYS A 178 4.07 -2.59 -0.18
C CYS A 178 5.51 -2.12 -0.38
N MET A 179 6.06 -1.64 0.70
CA MET A 179 7.43 -1.19 0.83
C MET A 179 8.07 -1.83 2.07
#